data_91441783a079a9df142325fed36e7493
#
_entry.id   91441783a079a9df142325fed36e7493
#
_cell.length_a   1.000
_cell.length_b   1.000
_cell.length_c   1.000
_cell.angle_alpha   90.00
_cell.angle_beta   90.00
_cell.angle_gamma   90.00
#
_symmetry.space_group_name_H-M   'P 1'
#
loop_
_entity.id
_entity.type
_entity.pdbx_description
1 polymer ?
#
loop_
_entity_poly.entity_id
_entity_poly.type
_entity_poly.pdbx_seq_one_letter_code
_entity_poly.pdbx_strand_id
1 'polypeptide(L)'
;MIDAKEMIRFEQAFNCKGLFEEKHALGIALILTRIFVYAMTCEGYKYSVIARSINKSRPMIYAYLANTTDIEKSLALEFISNDDYRYNGFLGNY
;
A
#
# COMPACT_ATOMS: atom_id res chain seq x y z
N MET A 1 -11.10 1.35 10.99
CA MET A 1 -10.64 1.72 9.63
C MET A 1 -9.29 2.39 9.71
N ILE A 2 -8.51 2.24 8.66
CA ILE A 2 -7.26 2.99 8.55
C ILE A 2 -7.60 4.47 8.35
N ASP A 3 -6.87 5.34 9.03
CA ASP A 3 -7.08 6.79 8.93
C ASP A 3 -6.88 7.24 7.47
N ALA A 4 -7.79 8.09 6.99
CA ALA A 4 -7.71 8.65 5.65
C ALA A 4 -6.40 9.40 5.43
N LYS A 5 -5.87 10.06 6.46
CA LYS A 5 -4.58 10.77 6.38
C LYS A 5 -3.44 9.81 6.05
N GLU A 6 -3.46 8.61 6.60
CA GLU A 6 -2.43 7.61 6.35
C GLU A 6 -2.49 7.12 4.91
N MET A 7 -3.69 6.93 4.39
CA MET A 7 -3.88 6.51 3.00
C MET A 7 -3.40 7.60 2.04
N ILE A 8 -3.74 8.87 2.33
CA ILE A 8 -3.29 10.00 1.52
C ILE A 8 -1.76 10.12 1.58
N ARG A 9 -1.18 9.94 2.77
CA ARG A 9 0.28 9.98 2.93
C ARG A 9 0.95 8.93 2.05
N PHE A 10 0.37 7.72 1.99
CA PHE A 10 0.90 6.66 1.14
C PHE A 10 0.83 7.05 -0.34
N GLU A 11 -0.32 7.55 -0.77
CA GLU A 11 -0.49 7.99 -2.16
C GLU A 11 0.52 9.07 -2.54
N GLN A 12 0.75 10.01 -1.64
CA GLN A 12 1.72 11.08 -1.88
C GLN A 12 3.16 10.54 -1.90
N ALA A 13 3.47 9.64 -0.97
CA ALA A 13 4.81 9.06 -0.88
C ALA A 13 5.20 8.31 -2.14
N PHE A 14 4.25 7.64 -2.78
CA PHE A 14 4.50 6.85 -3.98
C PHE A 14 4.00 7.51 -5.26
N ASN A 15 3.59 8.78 -5.15
CA ASN A 15 3.16 9.59 -6.28
C ASN A 15 2.06 8.91 -7.12
N CYS A 16 1.04 8.38 -6.45
CA CYS A 16 -0.07 7.70 -7.10
C CYS A 16 -1.39 8.16 -6.51
N LYS A 17 -1.82 9.34 -6.91
CA LYS A 17 -3.07 9.92 -6.42
C LYS A 17 -4.25 9.07 -6.87
N GLY A 18 -5.19 8.84 -5.96
CA GLY A 18 -6.40 8.08 -6.26
C GLY A 18 -6.21 6.59 -6.31
N LEU A 19 -5.09 6.08 -5.78
CA LEU A 19 -4.77 4.65 -5.81
C LEU A 19 -5.92 3.79 -5.26
N PHE A 20 -6.56 4.22 -4.17
CA PHE A 20 -7.57 3.43 -3.49
C PHE A 20 -9.00 3.75 -3.93
N GLU A 21 -9.18 4.76 -4.76
CA GLU A 21 -10.50 5.20 -5.20
C GLU A 21 -10.90 4.60 -6.55
N GLU A 22 -9.93 4.19 -7.35
CA GLU A 22 -10.15 3.64 -8.67
C GLU A 22 -9.87 2.15 -8.70
N LYS A 23 -10.48 1.48 -9.66
CA LYS A 23 -10.24 0.05 -9.86
C LYS A 23 -9.04 -0.12 -10.77
N HIS A 24 -7.88 -0.29 -10.15
CA HIS A 24 -6.66 -0.60 -10.88
C HIS A 24 -6.50 -2.12 -10.92
N ALA A 25 -6.54 -2.68 -12.09
CA ALA A 25 -6.50 -4.13 -12.22
C ALA A 25 -5.07 -4.68 -12.21
N LEU A 26 -4.12 -3.96 -12.79
CA LEU A 26 -2.81 -4.52 -13.10
C LEU A 26 -1.71 -3.47 -12.94
N GLY A 27 -0.47 -3.95 -13.05
CA GLY A 27 0.70 -3.10 -13.15
C GLY A 27 1.11 -2.46 -11.85
N ILE A 28 1.52 -1.20 -11.94
CA ILE A 28 2.11 -0.46 -10.82
C ILE A 28 1.11 -0.29 -9.68
N ALA A 29 -0.16 -0.11 -9.99
CA ALA A 29 -1.18 0.02 -8.95
C ALA A 29 -1.28 -1.25 -8.10
N LEU A 30 -1.14 -2.41 -8.71
CA LEU A 30 -1.13 -3.68 -7.99
C LEU A 30 0.10 -3.78 -7.07
N ILE A 31 1.26 -3.38 -7.57
CA ILE A 31 2.49 -3.36 -6.78
C ILE A 31 2.33 -2.44 -5.58
N LEU A 32 1.81 -1.24 -5.80
CA LEU A 32 1.62 -0.27 -4.71
C LEU A 32 0.60 -0.76 -3.69
N THR A 33 -0.44 -1.45 -4.13
CA THR A 33 -1.43 -2.03 -3.21
C THR A 33 -0.79 -3.08 -2.32
N ARG A 34 0.08 -3.94 -2.87
CA ARG A 34 0.81 -4.92 -2.06
C ARG A 34 1.70 -4.24 -1.02
N ILE A 35 2.41 -3.18 -1.43
CA ILE A 35 3.26 -2.42 -0.50
C ILE A 35 2.43 -1.83 0.62
N PHE A 36 1.28 -1.24 0.30
CA PHE A 36 0.39 -0.65 1.30
C PHE A 36 -0.13 -1.71 2.28
N VAL A 37 -0.61 -2.83 1.77
CA VAL A 37 -1.14 -3.92 2.60
C VAL A 37 -0.05 -4.42 3.55
N TYR A 38 1.15 -4.64 3.04
CA TYR A 38 2.26 -5.09 3.88
C TYR A 38 2.60 -4.04 4.94
N ALA A 39 2.68 -2.76 4.56
CA ALA A 39 2.98 -1.68 5.49
C ALA A 39 1.94 -1.63 6.63
N MET A 40 0.66 -1.71 6.29
CA MET A 40 -0.40 -1.64 7.29
C MET A 40 -0.39 -2.87 8.19
N THR A 41 -0.04 -4.03 7.67
CA THR A 41 0.12 -5.24 8.48
C THR A 41 1.25 -5.05 9.49
N CYS A 42 2.36 -4.47 9.07
CA CYS A 42 3.50 -4.17 9.95
C CYS A 42 3.14 -3.14 11.02
N GLU A 43 2.23 -2.23 10.71
CA GLU A 43 1.73 -1.23 11.67
C GLU A 43 0.77 -1.85 12.70
N GLY A 44 0.38 -3.10 12.52
CA GLY A 44 -0.47 -3.81 13.46
C GLY A 44 -1.96 -3.79 13.15
N TYR A 45 -2.36 -3.31 11.98
CA TYR A 45 -3.77 -3.36 11.61
C TYR A 45 -4.20 -4.78 11.32
N LYS A 46 -5.44 -5.11 11.71
CA LYS A 46 -6.03 -6.41 11.40
C LYS A 46 -6.36 -6.49 9.91
N TYR A 47 -6.30 -7.70 9.36
CA TYR A 47 -6.58 -7.93 7.95
C TYR A 47 -7.98 -7.45 7.55
N SER A 48 -8.97 -7.65 8.42
CA SER A 48 -10.33 -7.19 8.14
C SER A 48 -10.42 -5.67 8.06
N VAL A 49 -9.63 -4.96 8.86
CA VAL A 49 -9.58 -3.50 8.84
C VAL A 49 -8.92 -3.01 7.54
N ILE A 50 -7.82 -3.64 7.16
CA ILE A 50 -7.13 -3.30 5.91
C ILE A 50 -8.06 -3.54 4.72
N ALA A 51 -8.70 -4.69 4.68
CA ALA A 51 -9.60 -5.07 3.59
C ALA A 51 -10.73 -4.05 3.43
N ARG A 52 -11.34 -3.66 4.54
CA ARG A 52 -12.44 -2.69 4.52
C ARG A 52 -11.95 -1.33 4.02
N SER A 53 -10.76 -0.93 4.44
CA SER A 53 -10.22 0.40 4.10
C SER A 53 -9.93 0.56 2.62
N ILE A 54 -9.55 -0.51 1.94
CA ILE A 54 -9.24 -0.47 0.50
C ILE A 54 -10.33 -1.15 -0.34
N ASN A 55 -11.46 -1.48 0.28
CA ASN A 55 -12.62 -2.08 -0.39
C ASN A 55 -12.28 -3.37 -1.10
N LYS A 56 -11.58 -4.26 -0.40
CA LYS A 56 -11.23 -5.60 -0.89
C LYS A 56 -11.69 -6.65 0.12
N SER A 57 -11.73 -7.91 -0.29
CA SER A 57 -12.07 -9.01 0.59
C SER A 57 -10.85 -9.45 1.41
N ARG A 58 -11.09 -10.14 2.54
CA ARG A 58 -10.00 -10.69 3.33
C ARG A 58 -9.12 -11.67 2.55
N PRO A 59 -9.69 -12.58 1.74
CA PRO A 59 -8.85 -13.44 0.90
C PRO A 59 -7.91 -12.66 -0.01
N MET A 60 -8.33 -11.51 -0.51
CA MET A 60 -7.46 -10.65 -1.31
C MET A 60 -6.26 -10.15 -0.51
N ILE A 61 -6.46 -9.83 0.79
CA ILE A 61 -5.37 -9.38 1.65
C ILE A 61 -4.33 -10.50 1.80
N TYR A 62 -4.76 -11.73 2.02
CA TYR A 62 -3.85 -12.87 2.09
C TYR A 62 -3.07 -13.03 0.78
N ALA A 63 -3.76 -12.87 -0.35
CA ALA A 63 -3.11 -12.99 -1.66
C ALA A 63 -2.05 -11.90 -1.86
N TYR A 64 -2.37 -10.65 -1.50
CA TYR A 64 -1.41 -9.56 -1.60
C TYR A 64 -0.17 -9.86 -0.76
N LEU A 65 -0.34 -10.29 0.49
CA LEU A 65 0.78 -10.59 1.37
C LEU A 65 1.62 -11.75 0.85
N ALA A 66 0.98 -12.78 0.32
CA ALA A 66 1.68 -13.95 -0.22
C ALA A 66 2.52 -13.60 -1.45
N ASN A 67 2.12 -12.58 -2.20
CA ASN A 67 2.80 -12.19 -3.44
C ASN A 67 3.72 -10.98 -3.28
N THR A 68 3.83 -10.42 -2.07
CA THR A 68 4.69 -9.27 -1.82
C THR A 68 6.16 -9.70 -1.89
N THR A 69 6.92 -9.04 -2.75
CA THR A 69 8.34 -9.34 -2.94
C THR A 69 9.20 -8.71 -1.85
N ASP A 70 10.47 -9.14 -1.76
CA ASP A 70 11.39 -8.58 -0.77
C ASP A 70 11.64 -7.09 -1.02
N ILE A 71 11.72 -6.67 -2.26
CA ILE A 71 11.89 -5.25 -2.61
C ILE A 71 10.67 -4.46 -2.14
N GLU A 72 9.48 -4.99 -2.38
CA GLU A 72 8.24 -4.34 -1.96
C GLU A 72 8.16 -4.23 -0.44
N LYS A 73 8.58 -5.27 0.27
CA LYS A 73 8.63 -5.24 1.74
C LYS A 73 9.59 -4.15 2.24
N SER A 74 10.74 -4.01 1.59
CA SER A 74 11.71 -2.98 1.95
C SER A 74 11.12 -1.59 1.76
N LEU A 75 10.41 -1.36 0.65
CA LEU A 75 9.77 -0.07 0.40
C LEU A 75 8.69 0.23 1.44
N ALA A 76 7.93 -0.78 1.85
CA ALA A 76 6.92 -0.63 2.89
C ALA A 76 7.57 -0.22 4.21
N LEU A 77 8.68 -0.87 4.58
CA LEU A 77 9.38 -0.54 5.82
C LEU A 77 9.96 0.87 5.80
N GLU A 78 10.49 1.32 4.67
CA GLU A 78 10.97 2.69 4.52
C GLU A 78 9.82 3.68 4.70
N PHE A 79 8.67 3.38 4.13
CA PHE A 79 7.49 4.24 4.25
C PHE A 79 7.05 4.40 5.71
N ILE A 80 6.98 3.31 6.47
CA ILE A 80 6.54 3.39 7.86
C ILE A 80 7.60 4.00 8.78
N SER A 81 8.87 3.92 8.41
CA SER A 81 9.96 4.45 9.23
C SER A 81 10.19 5.94 9.05
N ASN A 82 9.64 6.55 8.01
CA ASN A 82 9.91 7.94 7.67
C ASN A 82 8.63 8.63 7.24
N ASP A 83 8.15 9.56 8.07
CA ASP A 83 6.92 10.30 7.80
C ASP A 83 6.99 11.16 6.53
N ASP A 84 8.20 11.55 6.15
CA ASP A 84 8.43 12.38 4.96
C ASP A 84 8.89 11.58 3.76
N TYR A 85 8.73 10.25 3.83
CA TYR A 85 9.20 9.37 2.77
C TYR A 85 8.60 9.74 1.41
N ARG A 86 9.46 9.78 0.42
CA ARG A 86 9.07 9.96 -0.99
C ARG A 86 9.84 8.95 -1.82
N TYR A 87 9.11 8.06 -2.49
CA TYR A 87 9.75 7.09 -3.35
C TYR A 87 10.27 7.79 -4.60
N ASN A 88 11.53 7.60 -4.91
CA ASN A 88 12.19 8.31 -5.99
C ASN A 88 12.66 7.37 -7.10
N GLY A 89 12.06 6.20 -7.20
CA GLY A 89 12.39 5.25 -8.24
C GLY A 89 11.47 5.37 -9.45
N PHE A 90 11.47 4.35 -10.30
CA PHE A 90 10.67 4.35 -11.52
C PHE A 90 9.16 4.45 -11.24
N LEU A 91 8.71 3.99 -10.09
CA LEU A 91 7.30 4.07 -9.73
C LEU A 91 6.84 5.51 -9.57
N GLY A 92 7.74 6.39 -9.17
CA GLY A 92 7.44 7.80 -8.97
C GLY A 92 7.07 8.55 -10.25
N ASN A 93 7.35 7.98 -11.39
CA ASN A 93 7.06 8.58 -12.69
C ASN A 93 5.77 8.06 -13.32
N TYR A 94 5.09 7.24 -12.61
CA TYR A 94 3.89 6.57 -13.10
C TYR A 94 2.72 7.54 -13.33
#